data_4b9dc4cc6a4fe1bfd91da7aa7774794d
#
_entry.id   4b9dc4cc6a4fe1bfd91da7aa7774794d
#
_cell.length_a   1.000
_cell.length_b   1.000
_cell.length_c   1.000
_cell.angle_alpha   90.00
_cell.angle_beta   90.00
_cell.angle_gamma   90.00
#
_symmetry.space_group_name_H-M   'P 1'
#
loop_
_entity.id
_entity.type
_entity.pdbx_description
1 polymer ?
#
loop_
_entity_poly.entity_id
_entity_poly.type
_entity_poly.pdbx_seq_one_letter_code
_entity_poly.pdbx_strand_id
1 'polypeptide(L)'
;MKVRHEEPGDADAVAGTHREAFGNLGDVISALVDDLRARLSRESGLSLVAEDRGLVVGHVMFSSGLVDAPSRLVAVEILGPIGVRPDAQGKGVATALIQRGLEILSARRVPAVFLEGDPGFYSRLGFEPAGTLGFRKPSLRIPDAAFQVITFPSYEPWMTGTLVYPEPFWRHDSVGLRDVDTGNHDAGSSLLS
;
A
#
# COMPACT_ATOMS: atom_id res chain seq x y z
N MET A 1 -20.07 -9.57 -2.28
CA MET A 1 -18.89 -8.91 -1.68
C MET A 1 -19.19 -7.41 -1.52
N LYS A 2 -18.83 -6.84 -0.37
CA LYS A 2 -19.00 -5.41 -0.03
C LYS A 2 -17.64 -4.87 0.44
N VAL A 3 -17.25 -3.69 -0.04
CA VAL A 3 -16.08 -2.97 0.47
C VAL A 3 -16.57 -1.88 1.43
N ARG A 4 -16.01 -1.83 2.63
CA ARG A 4 -16.34 -0.86 3.67
C ARG A 4 -15.10 -0.43 4.46
N HIS A 5 -15.23 0.62 5.25
CA HIS A 5 -14.21 0.96 6.24
C HIS A 5 -14.00 -0.19 7.22
N GLU A 6 -12.74 -0.38 7.63
CA GLU A 6 -12.40 -1.25 8.74
C GLU A 6 -13.03 -0.70 10.04
N GLU A 7 -13.58 -1.58 10.85
CA GLU A 7 -14.11 -1.29 12.17
C GLU A 7 -13.22 -1.91 13.25
N PRO A 8 -13.25 -1.42 14.50
CA PRO A 8 -12.40 -1.96 15.57
C PRO A 8 -12.55 -3.48 15.79
N GLY A 9 -13.71 -4.02 15.49
CA GLY A 9 -13.98 -5.45 15.58
C GLY A 9 -13.37 -6.32 14.47
N ASP A 10 -12.82 -5.71 13.41
CA ASP A 10 -12.23 -6.44 12.29
C ASP A 10 -10.75 -6.79 12.50
N ALA A 11 -10.09 -6.23 13.51
CA ALA A 11 -8.63 -6.30 13.67
C ALA A 11 -8.07 -7.73 13.61
N ASP A 12 -8.70 -8.69 14.30
CA ASP A 12 -8.27 -10.09 14.29
C ASP A 12 -8.46 -10.75 12.92
N ALA A 13 -9.58 -10.44 12.24
CA ALA A 13 -9.88 -10.96 10.90
C ALA A 13 -8.92 -10.37 9.85
N VAL A 14 -8.58 -9.09 9.96
CA VAL A 14 -7.57 -8.42 9.14
C VAL A 14 -6.20 -9.04 9.35
N ALA A 15 -5.77 -9.25 10.60
CA ALA A 15 -4.52 -9.91 10.92
C ALA A 15 -4.46 -11.33 10.32
N GLY A 16 -5.54 -12.11 10.47
CA GLY A 16 -5.68 -13.42 9.84
C GLY A 16 -5.57 -13.39 8.33
N THR A 17 -6.24 -12.41 7.69
CA THR A 17 -6.17 -12.22 6.24
C THR A 17 -4.74 -11.97 5.76
N HIS A 18 -3.97 -11.13 6.45
CA HIS A 18 -2.57 -10.86 6.09
C HIS A 18 -1.67 -12.08 6.34
N ARG A 19 -1.87 -12.82 7.45
CA ARG A 19 -1.11 -14.05 7.70
C ARG A 19 -1.32 -15.09 6.59
N GLU A 20 -2.56 -15.28 6.17
CA GLU A 20 -2.87 -16.22 5.08
C GLU A 20 -2.35 -15.72 3.72
N ALA A 21 -2.42 -14.41 3.45
CA ALA A 21 -1.99 -13.84 2.18
C ALA A 21 -0.46 -13.85 1.99
N PHE A 22 0.30 -13.59 3.08
CA PHE A 22 1.74 -13.39 3.02
C PHE A 22 2.57 -14.56 3.58
N GLY A 23 1.93 -15.62 4.07
CA GLY A 23 2.64 -16.82 4.53
C GLY A 23 3.72 -16.50 5.58
N ASN A 24 4.97 -16.80 5.29
CA ASN A 24 6.09 -16.58 6.22
C ASN A 24 6.30 -15.12 6.64
N LEU A 25 5.84 -14.17 5.85
CA LEU A 25 5.90 -12.74 6.17
C LEU A 25 4.63 -12.24 6.87
N GLY A 26 3.62 -13.09 7.03
CA GLY A 26 2.30 -12.70 7.49
C GLY A 26 2.28 -12.04 8.86
N ASP A 27 3.09 -12.50 9.80
CA ASP A 27 3.17 -11.89 11.14
C ASP A 27 3.83 -10.50 11.08
N VAL A 28 4.88 -10.32 10.27
CA VAL A 28 5.54 -9.02 10.08
C VAL A 28 4.58 -8.02 9.45
N ILE A 29 3.87 -8.45 8.41
CA ILE A 29 2.89 -7.59 7.73
C ILE A 29 1.69 -7.27 8.65
N SER A 30 1.23 -8.23 9.44
CA SER A 30 0.17 -8.00 10.43
C SER A 30 0.61 -6.95 11.47
N ALA A 31 1.83 -7.04 11.98
CA ALA A 31 2.38 -6.05 12.91
C ALA A 31 2.57 -4.67 12.26
N LEU A 32 2.99 -4.61 10.99
CA LEU A 32 3.04 -3.36 10.22
C LEU A 32 1.64 -2.72 10.11
N VAL A 33 0.61 -3.52 9.80
CA VAL A 33 -0.78 -3.02 9.72
C VAL A 33 -1.23 -2.43 11.05
N ASP A 34 -0.92 -3.07 12.18
CA ASP A 34 -1.27 -2.57 13.52
C ASP A 34 -0.59 -1.23 13.82
N ASP A 35 0.71 -1.10 13.51
CA ASP A 35 1.45 0.15 13.70
C ASP A 35 0.96 1.28 12.78
N LEU A 36 0.58 0.98 11.56
CA LEU A 36 -0.02 1.94 10.63
C LEU A 36 -1.43 2.33 11.08
N ARG A 37 -2.25 1.36 11.52
CA ARG A 37 -3.60 1.60 12.04
C ARG A 37 -3.60 2.57 13.21
N ALA A 38 -2.63 2.46 14.12
CA ALA A 38 -2.48 3.36 15.26
C ALA A 38 -2.21 4.83 14.85
N ARG A 39 -1.80 5.06 13.59
CA ARG A 39 -1.49 6.40 13.04
C ARG A 39 -2.61 6.96 12.15
N LEU A 40 -3.68 6.20 11.91
CA LEU A 40 -4.81 6.68 11.12
C LEU A 40 -5.53 7.83 11.85
N SER A 41 -5.97 8.81 11.07
CA SER A 41 -6.81 9.89 11.55
C SER A 41 -8.02 10.09 10.62
N ARG A 42 -8.92 11.01 10.96
CA ARG A 42 -10.03 11.35 10.06
C ARG A 42 -9.57 12.02 8.77
N GLU A 43 -8.40 12.66 8.79
CA GLU A 43 -7.88 13.49 7.70
C GLU A 43 -6.81 12.76 6.88
N SER A 44 -6.15 11.75 7.45
CA SER A 44 -5.03 11.05 6.82
C SER A 44 -5.11 9.55 7.05
N GLY A 45 -4.76 8.83 6.01
CA GLY A 45 -4.83 7.37 5.97
C GLY A 45 -6.25 6.84 5.75
N LEU A 46 -6.32 5.57 5.40
CA LEU A 46 -7.58 4.87 5.12
C LEU A 46 -7.34 3.37 5.27
N SER A 47 -8.25 2.71 5.98
CA SER A 47 -8.28 1.25 6.08
C SER A 47 -9.61 0.72 5.58
N LEU A 48 -9.57 -0.22 4.63
CA LEU A 48 -10.75 -0.82 4.02
C LEU A 48 -10.68 -2.35 4.08
N VAL A 49 -11.82 -2.95 4.35
CA VAL A 49 -12.02 -4.40 4.27
C VAL A 49 -12.99 -4.77 3.15
N ALA A 50 -12.73 -5.90 2.51
CA ALA A 50 -13.68 -6.57 1.65
C ALA A 50 -14.36 -7.68 2.45
N GLU A 51 -15.67 -7.59 2.58
CA GLU A 51 -16.52 -8.55 3.28
C GLU A 51 -17.32 -9.37 2.28
N ASP A 52 -17.27 -10.68 2.40
CA ASP A 52 -18.14 -11.60 1.68
C ASP A 52 -18.82 -12.56 2.64
N ARG A 53 -20.17 -12.60 2.61
CA ARG A 53 -21.02 -13.45 3.48
C ARG A 53 -20.67 -13.31 4.97
N GLY A 54 -20.37 -12.09 5.42
CA GLY A 54 -20.04 -11.78 6.81
C GLY A 54 -18.59 -12.10 7.23
N LEU A 55 -17.73 -12.49 6.28
CA LEU A 55 -16.32 -12.77 6.53
C LEU A 55 -15.44 -11.72 5.85
N VAL A 56 -14.40 -11.23 6.52
CA VAL A 56 -13.36 -10.41 5.92
C VAL A 56 -12.50 -11.31 5.02
N VAL A 57 -12.49 -11.02 3.72
CA VAL A 57 -11.76 -11.80 2.71
C VAL A 57 -10.60 -11.02 2.07
N GLY A 58 -10.50 -9.74 2.37
CA GLY A 58 -9.41 -8.89 1.91
C GLY A 58 -9.32 -7.60 2.71
N HIS A 59 -8.16 -6.99 2.73
CA HIS A 59 -7.88 -5.75 3.43
C HIS A 59 -6.85 -4.93 2.65
N VAL A 60 -6.99 -3.60 2.67
CA VAL A 60 -6.00 -2.66 2.16
C VAL A 60 -5.84 -1.49 3.13
N MET A 61 -4.58 -1.11 3.35
CA MET A 61 -4.21 0.10 4.08
C MET A 61 -3.72 1.17 3.08
N PHE A 62 -4.12 2.41 3.31
CA PHE A 62 -3.47 3.59 2.77
C PHE A 62 -2.95 4.39 3.95
N SER A 63 -1.70 4.73 3.94
CA SER A 63 -1.04 5.42 5.05
C SER A 63 -0.44 6.74 4.61
N SER A 64 -0.48 7.74 5.49
CA SER A 64 0.05 9.06 5.19
C SER A 64 1.56 9.02 4.98
N GLY A 65 2.00 9.55 3.85
CA GLY A 65 3.39 9.81 3.52
C GLY A 65 3.59 11.28 3.14
N LEU A 66 4.82 11.62 2.82
CA LEU A 66 5.18 12.97 2.40
C LEU A 66 5.99 12.93 1.10
N VAL A 67 5.83 13.94 0.26
CA VAL A 67 6.79 14.26 -0.79
C VAL A 67 7.58 15.48 -0.33
N ASP A 68 8.90 15.35 -0.26
CA ASP A 68 9.83 16.45 -0.04
C ASP A 68 10.02 17.21 -1.37
N ALA A 69 9.06 18.10 -1.64
CA ALA A 69 9.03 18.91 -2.85
C ALA A 69 9.83 20.22 -2.65
N PRO A 70 10.32 20.86 -3.73
CA PRO A 70 11.20 22.03 -3.64
C PRO A 70 10.61 23.22 -2.85
N SER A 71 9.28 23.37 -2.87
CA SER A 71 8.63 24.52 -2.20
C SER A 71 8.23 24.22 -0.77
N ARG A 72 7.77 23.01 -0.49
CA ARG A 72 7.27 22.56 0.82
C ARG A 72 6.99 21.06 0.81
N LEU A 73 6.80 20.49 1.99
CA LEU A 73 6.31 19.12 2.12
C LEU A 73 4.87 19.04 1.61
N VAL A 74 4.59 17.96 0.85
CA VAL A 74 3.26 17.65 0.32
C VAL A 74 2.78 16.36 0.95
N ALA A 75 1.61 16.39 1.61
CA ALA A 75 0.97 15.19 2.12
C ALA A 75 0.42 14.34 0.97
N VAL A 76 0.74 13.05 0.99
CA VAL A 76 0.33 12.04 0.02
C VAL A 76 -0.06 10.75 0.75
N GLU A 77 -0.62 9.79 0.04
CA GLU A 77 -0.91 8.48 0.63
C GLU A 77 -0.07 7.38 -0.02
N ILE A 78 0.23 6.34 0.75
CA ILE A 78 0.96 5.15 0.33
C ILE A 78 0.01 3.97 0.45
N LEU A 79 -0.25 3.31 -0.68
CA LEU A 79 -1.03 2.09 -0.74
C LEU A 79 -0.17 0.91 -0.29
N GLY A 80 -0.57 0.29 0.78
CA GLY A 80 0.05 -0.92 1.32
C GLY A 80 0.04 -0.93 2.85
N PRO A 81 0.01 -2.13 3.42
CA PRO A 81 -0.14 -3.45 2.76
C PRO A 81 -1.54 -3.71 2.19
N ILE A 82 -1.60 -4.60 1.19
CA ILE A 82 -2.86 -5.16 0.70
C ILE A 82 -2.79 -6.69 0.79
N GLY A 83 -3.81 -7.31 1.37
CA GLY A 83 -3.91 -8.76 1.52
C GLY A 83 -5.27 -9.28 1.09
N VAL A 84 -5.29 -10.41 0.37
CA VAL A 84 -6.51 -11.12 0.00
C VAL A 84 -6.33 -12.58 0.37
N ARG A 85 -7.29 -13.15 1.08
CA ARG A 85 -7.26 -14.57 1.47
C ARG A 85 -7.07 -15.46 0.23
N PRO A 86 -6.29 -16.54 0.31
CA PRO A 86 -5.99 -17.40 -0.84
C PRO A 86 -7.24 -17.92 -1.56
N ASP A 87 -8.28 -18.28 -0.80
CA ASP A 87 -9.55 -18.77 -1.35
C ASP A 87 -10.41 -17.68 -2.04
N ALA A 88 -10.06 -16.40 -1.85
CA ALA A 88 -10.73 -15.25 -2.45
C ALA A 88 -9.90 -14.55 -3.55
N GLN A 89 -8.67 -15.00 -3.80
CA GLN A 89 -7.82 -14.48 -4.86
C GLN A 89 -8.39 -14.77 -6.25
N GLY A 90 -7.99 -13.97 -7.25
CA GLY A 90 -8.46 -14.11 -8.63
C GLY A 90 -9.92 -13.69 -8.87
N LYS A 91 -10.64 -13.22 -7.84
CA LYS A 91 -12.05 -12.82 -7.89
C LYS A 91 -12.28 -11.31 -7.89
N GLY A 92 -11.24 -10.52 -8.14
CA GLY A 92 -11.32 -9.06 -8.21
C GLY A 92 -11.37 -8.34 -6.86
N VAL A 93 -11.10 -9.03 -5.74
CA VAL A 93 -11.15 -8.45 -4.38
C VAL A 93 -10.15 -7.29 -4.23
N ALA A 94 -8.88 -7.50 -4.60
CA ALA A 94 -7.85 -6.47 -4.53
C ALA A 94 -8.21 -5.25 -5.39
N THR A 95 -8.67 -5.48 -6.62
CA THR A 95 -9.12 -4.42 -7.53
C THR A 95 -10.23 -3.57 -6.90
N ALA A 96 -11.25 -4.22 -6.32
CA ALA A 96 -12.37 -3.51 -5.69
C ALA A 96 -11.92 -2.68 -4.47
N LEU A 97 -11.03 -3.23 -3.64
CA LEU A 97 -10.45 -2.52 -2.49
C LEU A 97 -9.67 -1.28 -2.93
N ILE A 98 -8.78 -1.43 -3.92
CA ILE A 98 -7.95 -0.33 -4.43
C ILE A 98 -8.83 0.75 -5.05
N GLN A 99 -9.73 0.39 -5.97
CA GLN A 99 -10.62 1.36 -6.64
C GLN A 99 -11.43 2.15 -5.62
N ARG A 100 -12.02 1.47 -4.62
CA ARG A 100 -12.76 2.15 -3.57
C ARG A 100 -11.90 3.09 -2.75
N GLY A 101 -10.68 2.71 -2.43
CA GLY A 101 -9.71 3.58 -1.74
C GLY A 101 -9.36 4.82 -2.55
N LEU A 102 -9.04 4.65 -3.84
CA LEU A 102 -8.70 5.75 -4.75
C LEU A 102 -9.88 6.74 -4.90
N GLU A 103 -11.13 6.26 -5.00
CA GLU A 103 -12.32 7.12 -5.01
C GLU A 103 -12.41 8.00 -3.76
N ILE A 104 -12.25 7.39 -2.57
CA ILE A 104 -12.31 8.11 -1.29
C ILE A 104 -11.20 9.13 -1.19
N LEU A 105 -9.96 8.77 -1.54
CA LEU A 105 -8.80 9.65 -1.44
C LEU A 105 -8.87 10.81 -2.45
N SER A 106 -9.35 10.56 -3.66
CA SER A 106 -9.61 11.61 -4.65
C SER A 106 -10.66 12.61 -4.13
N ALA A 107 -11.75 12.14 -3.53
CA ALA A 107 -12.77 12.99 -2.91
C ALA A 107 -12.23 13.81 -1.71
N ARG A 108 -11.23 13.27 -0.99
CA ARG A 108 -10.49 13.98 0.09
C ARG A 108 -9.45 14.98 -0.46
N ARG A 109 -9.30 15.09 -1.79
CA ARG A 109 -8.31 15.95 -2.43
C ARG A 109 -6.87 15.60 -2.11
N VAL A 110 -6.57 14.34 -1.84
CA VAL A 110 -5.20 13.83 -1.79
C VAL A 110 -4.57 14.04 -3.18
N PRO A 111 -3.35 14.59 -3.31
CA PRO A 111 -2.79 14.85 -4.63
C PRO A 111 -2.28 13.60 -5.35
N ALA A 112 -1.77 12.61 -4.61
CA ALA A 112 -1.20 11.40 -5.19
C ALA A 112 -1.24 10.22 -4.21
N VAL A 113 -1.30 9.01 -4.77
CA VAL A 113 -1.11 7.74 -4.05
C VAL A 113 0.08 7.01 -4.67
N PHE A 114 1.01 6.58 -3.82
CA PHE A 114 2.20 5.82 -4.21
C PHE A 114 2.08 4.37 -3.76
N LEU A 115 2.83 3.50 -4.43
CA LEU A 115 3.01 2.11 -4.01
C LEU A 115 4.33 1.53 -4.51
N GLU A 116 4.68 0.38 -3.94
CA GLU A 116 5.66 -0.56 -4.48
C GLU A 116 4.91 -1.83 -4.89
N GLY A 117 4.98 -2.22 -6.17
CA GLY A 117 4.24 -3.38 -6.61
C GLY A 117 4.49 -3.80 -8.06
N ASP A 118 3.87 -4.91 -8.49
CA ASP A 118 3.98 -5.42 -9.84
C ASP A 118 3.33 -4.46 -10.86
N PRO A 119 4.11 -3.90 -11.80
CA PRO A 119 3.57 -3.03 -12.84
C PRO A 119 2.50 -3.71 -13.70
N GLY A 120 2.59 -5.04 -13.89
CA GLY A 120 1.62 -5.81 -14.66
C GLY A 120 0.22 -5.80 -14.05
N PHE A 121 0.12 -5.65 -12.72
CA PHE A 121 -1.14 -5.52 -12.02
C PHE A 121 -1.60 -4.07 -11.88
N TYR A 122 -0.75 -3.19 -11.35
CA TYR A 122 -1.16 -1.84 -10.95
C TYR A 122 -1.35 -0.88 -12.13
N SER A 123 -0.66 -1.07 -13.27
CA SER A 123 -0.89 -0.25 -14.47
C SER A 123 -2.33 -0.33 -14.98
N ARG A 124 -2.99 -1.47 -14.82
CA ARG A 124 -4.41 -1.66 -15.18
C ARG A 124 -5.36 -0.87 -14.29
N LEU A 125 -4.89 -0.40 -13.14
CA LEU A 125 -5.63 0.44 -12.19
C LEU A 125 -5.27 1.93 -12.32
N GLY A 126 -4.47 2.30 -13.33
CA GLY A 126 -4.10 3.68 -13.63
C GLY A 126 -2.80 4.15 -12.97
N PHE A 127 -2.07 3.27 -12.29
CA PHE A 127 -0.74 3.62 -11.78
C PHE A 127 0.30 3.62 -12.89
N GLU A 128 1.25 4.53 -12.79
CA GLU A 128 2.38 4.67 -13.72
C GLU A 128 3.71 4.74 -12.94
N PRO A 129 4.85 4.45 -13.59
CA PRO A 129 6.16 4.58 -12.94
C PRO A 129 6.37 6.00 -12.42
N ALA A 130 6.57 6.16 -11.12
CA ALA A 130 6.64 7.47 -10.47
C ALA A 130 7.84 8.32 -10.95
N GLY A 131 8.92 7.67 -11.39
CA GLY A 131 10.08 8.34 -11.96
C GLY A 131 9.77 9.12 -13.24
N THR A 132 8.75 8.74 -14.02
CA THR A 132 8.34 9.45 -15.25
C THR A 132 7.77 10.83 -14.95
N LEU A 133 7.20 11.02 -13.76
CA LEU A 133 6.72 12.30 -13.25
C LEU A 133 7.77 13.04 -12.40
N GLY A 134 9.01 12.53 -12.36
CA GLY A 134 10.13 13.16 -11.64
C GLY A 134 10.15 12.89 -10.14
N PHE A 135 9.31 11.98 -9.62
CA PHE A 135 9.40 11.56 -8.22
C PHE A 135 10.63 10.69 -7.98
N ARG A 136 11.21 10.84 -6.82
CA ARG A 136 12.34 10.02 -6.36
C ARG A 136 11.86 9.05 -5.28
N LYS A 137 12.24 7.79 -5.46
CA LYS A 137 11.94 6.72 -4.50
C LYS A 137 12.66 6.93 -3.16
N PRO A 138 12.08 6.48 -2.04
CA PRO A 138 12.66 6.66 -0.71
C PRO A 138 13.89 5.76 -0.47
N SER A 139 14.08 4.72 -1.27
CA SER A 139 15.20 3.79 -1.17
C SER A 139 15.66 3.32 -2.54
N LEU A 140 16.99 3.18 -2.72
CA LEU A 140 17.56 2.57 -3.92
C LEU A 140 17.21 1.07 -4.05
N ARG A 141 16.78 0.43 -2.97
CA ARG A 141 16.33 -0.97 -2.95
C ARG A 141 15.00 -1.20 -3.69
N ILE A 142 14.26 -0.14 -3.99
CA ILE A 142 13.00 -0.25 -4.75
C ILE A 142 13.34 -0.26 -6.24
N PRO A 143 12.98 -1.31 -7.01
CA PRO A 143 13.11 -1.30 -8.45
C PRO A 143 12.33 -0.13 -9.08
N ASP A 144 12.88 0.51 -10.11
CA ASP A 144 12.25 1.70 -10.72
C ASP A 144 10.84 1.39 -11.27
N ALA A 145 10.65 0.24 -11.87
CA ALA A 145 9.35 -0.18 -12.38
C ALA A 145 8.33 -0.49 -11.28
N ALA A 146 8.77 -0.90 -10.08
CA ALA A 146 7.91 -1.19 -8.95
C ALA A 146 7.47 0.07 -8.21
N PHE A 147 8.22 1.17 -8.32
CA PHE A 147 7.88 2.45 -7.72
C PHE A 147 6.85 3.18 -8.60
N GLN A 148 5.60 3.15 -8.19
CA GLN A 148 4.48 3.63 -8.99
C GLN A 148 3.66 4.68 -8.26
N VAL A 149 2.94 5.50 -9.04
CA VAL A 149 2.09 6.58 -8.54
C VAL A 149 0.83 6.70 -9.40
N ILE A 150 -0.26 7.10 -8.78
CA ILE A 150 -1.43 7.66 -9.45
C ILE A 150 -1.65 9.08 -8.90
N THR A 151 -1.85 10.05 -9.79
CA THR A 151 -2.13 11.44 -9.42
C THR A 151 -3.61 11.77 -9.59
N PHE A 152 -4.10 12.66 -8.75
CA PHE A 152 -5.50 13.14 -8.78
C PHE A 152 -5.60 14.60 -9.24
N PRO A 153 -6.79 15.14 -9.50
CA PRO A 153 -6.96 16.52 -9.96
C PRO A 153 -6.39 17.61 -9.04
N SER A 154 -6.11 17.30 -7.79
CA SER A 154 -5.44 18.20 -6.82
C SER A 154 -3.91 18.20 -6.93
N TYR A 155 -3.32 17.32 -7.74
CA TYR A 155 -1.88 17.32 -8.02
C TYR A 155 -1.48 18.47 -8.92
N GLU A 156 -0.36 19.11 -8.59
CA GLU A 156 0.28 20.14 -9.41
C GLU A 156 1.75 19.75 -9.68
N PRO A 157 2.34 20.06 -10.87
CA PRO A 157 3.68 19.58 -11.23
C PRO A 157 4.81 19.97 -10.27
N TRP A 158 4.67 21.05 -9.50
CA TRP A 158 5.65 21.46 -8.49
C TRP A 158 5.68 20.51 -7.28
N MET A 159 4.64 19.69 -7.09
CA MET A 159 4.52 18.73 -5.98
C MET A 159 5.41 17.49 -6.18
N THR A 160 6.47 17.61 -6.94
CA THR A 160 7.41 16.55 -7.29
C THR A 160 8.63 16.62 -6.39
N GLY A 161 9.15 15.47 -5.95
CA GLY A 161 10.29 15.41 -5.04
C GLY A 161 10.58 14.00 -4.57
N THR A 162 11.24 13.85 -3.42
CA THR A 162 11.54 12.55 -2.83
C THR A 162 10.38 12.09 -1.97
N LEU A 163 9.88 10.88 -2.21
CA LEU A 163 8.88 10.26 -1.35
C LEU A 163 9.50 9.89 0.01
N VAL A 164 8.79 10.20 1.07
CA VAL A 164 9.17 9.87 2.44
C VAL A 164 8.10 8.97 3.04
N TYR A 165 8.48 7.74 3.33
CA TYR A 165 7.61 6.74 3.97
C TYR A 165 7.51 6.99 5.47
N PRO A 166 6.35 6.72 6.08
CA PRO A 166 6.22 6.73 7.53
C PRO A 166 7.08 5.63 8.17
N GLU A 167 7.52 5.90 9.38
CA GLU A 167 8.50 5.09 10.12
C GLU A 167 8.16 3.60 10.24
N PRO A 168 6.88 3.16 10.39
CA PRO A 168 6.58 1.74 10.48
C PRO A 168 7.08 0.89 9.30
N PHE A 169 7.05 1.40 8.07
CA PHE A 169 7.59 0.67 6.92
C PHE A 169 9.08 0.34 7.07
N TRP A 170 9.84 1.27 7.66
CA TRP A 170 11.28 1.09 7.91
C TRP A 170 11.53 0.12 9.06
N ARG A 171 10.77 0.24 10.15
CA ARG A 171 10.88 -0.63 11.33
C ARG A 171 10.61 -2.09 11.01
N HIS A 172 9.62 -2.34 10.16
CA HIS A 172 9.24 -3.68 9.70
C HIS A 172 9.96 -4.13 8.44
N ASP A 173 10.99 -3.40 8.02
CA ASP A 173 11.80 -3.71 6.82
C ASP A 173 10.97 -3.93 5.55
N SER A 174 9.91 -3.15 5.40
CA SER A 174 8.92 -3.24 4.32
C SER A 174 9.11 -2.13 3.27
N VAL A 175 10.36 -1.71 3.01
CA VAL A 175 10.74 -0.73 1.98
C VAL A 175 11.74 -1.37 1.03
N GLY A 176 11.34 -1.60 -0.21
CA GLY A 176 12.16 -2.22 -1.23
C GLY A 176 12.61 -3.64 -0.90
N LEU A 177 13.45 -4.20 -1.74
CA LEU A 177 14.00 -5.54 -1.57
C LEU A 177 15.39 -5.44 -0.93
N ARG A 178 15.68 -6.30 0.05
CA ARG A 178 17.06 -6.49 0.50
C ARG A 178 17.76 -7.51 -0.37
N ASP A 179 19.05 -7.34 -0.55
CA ASP A 179 19.88 -8.38 -1.14
C ASP A 179 19.77 -9.62 -0.24
N VAL A 180 19.37 -10.75 -0.82
CA VAL A 180 19.42 -12.03 -0.11
C VAL A 180 20.89 -12.31 0.13
N ASP A 181 21.34 -12.34 1.39
CA ASP A 181 22.63 -12.91 1.71
C ASP A 181 22.71 -14.29 1.04
N THR A 182 23.64 -14.48 0.11
CA THR A 182 23.85 -15.74 -0.61
C THR A 182 24.43 -16.84 0.28
N GLY A 183 24.25 -16.72 1.59
CA GLY A 183 24.50 -17.67 2.64
C GLY A 183 23.26 -18.43 3.06
N ASN A 184 22.80 -19.33 2.18
CA ASN A 184 21.96 -20.48 2.52
C ASN A 184 20.55 -20.18 3.10
N HIS A 185 19.54 -20.18 2.26
CA HIS A 185 18.26 -20.90 2.32
C HIS A 185 17.24 -20.28 1.36
N ASP A 186 16.66 -21.15 0.52
CA ASP A 186 15.45 -20.93 -0.26
C ASP A 186 14.37 -20.23 0.57
N ALA A 187 14.12 -18.97 0.27
CA ALA A 187 12.89 -18.27 0.57
C ALA A 187 12.64 -17.33 -0.63
N GLY A 188 12.00 -17.93 -1.63
CA GLY A 188 11.63 -17.26 -2.86
C GLY A 188 10.69 -16.09 -2.63
N SER A 189 11.01 -15.04 -3.32
CA SER A 189 10.13 -14.15 -4.07
C SER A 189 8.67 -14.13 -3.62
N SER A 190 8.22 -13.05 -3.04
CA SER A 190 6.98 -12.37 -3.43
C SER A 190 6.50 -11.38 -2.38
N LEU A 191 7.01 -10.17 -2.41
CA LEU A 191 6.29 -9.00 -1.87
C LEU A 191 5.44 -8.33 -2.95
N LEU A 192 5.35 -8.94 -4.15
CA LEU A 192 4.77 -8.32 -5.36
C LEU A 192 3.55 -9.07 -5.91
N SER A 193 2.77 -9.75 -5.06
CA SER A 193 1.53 -10.41 -5.54
C SER A 193 0.30 -9.79 -4.95
#